data_66e3e4ed6bbcd78dcd0019f45f8953ee
#
_entry.id   66e3e4ed6bbcd78dcd0019f45f8953ee
#
_cell.length_a   1.000
_cell.length_b   1.000
_cell.length_c   1.000
_cell.angle_alpha   90.00
_cell.angle_beta   90.00
_cell.angle_gamma   90.00
#
_symmetry.space_group_name_H-M   'P 1'
#
loop_
_entity.id
_entity.type
_entity.pdbx_description
1 polymer ?
#
loop_
_entity_poly.entity_id
_entity_poly.type
_entity_poly.pdbx_seq_one_letter_code
_entity_poly.pdbx_strand_id
1 'polypeptide(L)'
;MRYAALIENDISDSTGGICVSFWFQGCPFHCKGCFNEDTWPFSGGKELPENYLEIIDEAITKNGILRNFSVLGGEPLCKENRELAAIILEHVRTKFPTINIICWTGYIYEELLAENDDNINIVLSNIDILVDGQFVLERKNVTLKLRGSSNQRIIYFRNGKFLKIEE
;
A
#
# COMPACT_ATOMS: atom_id res chain seq x y z
N MET A 1 2.98 11.16 -13.64
CA MET A 1 2.58 10.65 -12.32
C MET A 1 3.63 10.99 -11.29
N ARG A 2 3.27 11.06 -10.00
CA ARG A 2 4.19 11.44 -8.92
C ARG A 2 4.15 10.40 -7.80
N TYR A 3 5.26 10.25 -7.08
CA TYR A 3 5.39 9.37 -5.91
C TYR A 3 6.19 10.08 -4.81
N ALA A 4 6.03 9.65 -3.58
CA ALA A 4 6.72 10.25 -2.44
C ALA A 4 8.10 9.63 -2.24
N ALA A 5 8.19 8.30 -2.15
CA ALA A 5 9.43 7.59 -1.91
C ALA A 5 9.38 6.12 -2.37
N LEU A 6 10.55 5.54 -2.56
CA LEU A 6 10.78 4.09 -2.59
C LEU A 6 11.83 3.76 -1.53
N ILE A 7 11.50 2.92 -0.55
CA ILE A 7 12.40 2.55 0.54
C ILE A 7 12.75 1.06 0.39
N GLU A 8 14.03 0.76 0.21
CA GLU A 8 14.50 -0.58 -0.17
C GLU A 8 14.61 -1.58 0.99
N ASN A 9 14.75 -1.11 2.22
CA ASN A 9 14.96 -1.97 3.39
C ASN A 9 14.07 -1.51 4.56
N ASP A 10 12.77 -1.51 4.31
CA ASP A 10 11.76 -1.20 5.31
C ASP A 10 11.47 -2.46 6.14
N ILE A 11 11.42 -2.29 7.47
CA ILE A 11 11.08 -3.35 8.43
C ILE A 11 9.79 -3.06 9.19
N SER A 12 9.34 -1.80 9.18
CA SER A 12 8.14 -1.35 9.91
C SER A 12 6.85 -1.70 9.20
N ASP A 13 6.88 -1.62 7.87
CA ASP A 13 5.71 -1.82 7.01
C ASP A 13 5.72 -3.22 6.36
N SER A 14 6.19 -4.23 7.13
CA SER A 14 6.28 -5.63 6.71
C SER A 14 5.66 -6.58 7.73
N THR A 15 5.14 -7.71 7.26
CA THR A 15 4.62 -8.79 8.13
C THR A 15 5.71 -9.70 8.68
N GLY A 16 6.94 -9.49 8.27
CA GLY A 16 8.12 -10.27 8.67
C GLY A 16 9.24 -10.11 7.65
N GLY A 17 10.45 -9.90 8.14
CA GLY A 17 11.61 -9.63 7.29
C GLY A 17 11.59 -8.23 6.70
N ILE A 18 12.35 -8.06 5.62
CA ILE A 18 12.56 -6.78 4.95
C ILE A 18 11.54 -6.65 3.80
N CYS A 19 10.99 -5.45 3.62
CA CYS A 19 10.22 -5.13 2.43
C CYS A 19 10.78 -3.94 1.66
N VAL A 20 10.38 -3.83 0.41
CA VAL A 20 10.42 -2.59 -0.37
C VAL A 20 9.10 -1.90 -0.19
N SER A 21 9.10 -0.66 0.28
CA SER A 21 7.87 0.13 0.40
C SER A 21 7.82 1.23 -0.64
N PHE A 22 6.73 1.25 -1.43
CA PHE A 22 6.42 2.27 -2.42
C PHE A 22 5.41 3.25 -1.83
N TRP A 23 5.81 4.50 -1.72
CA TRP A 23 5.03 5.57 -1.10
C TRP A 23 4.37 6.44 -2.16
N PHE A 24 3.05 6.36 -2.21
CA PHE A 24 2.24 7.19 -3.11
C PHE A 24 2.23 8.65 -2.67
N GLN A 25 2.13 9.54 -3.63
CA GLN A 25 1.92 10.98 -3.39
C GLN A 25 0.47 11.35 -3.74
N GLY A 26 -0.14 12.16 -2.89
CA GLY A 26 -1.53 12.58 -2.97
C GLY A 26 -2.44 11.76 -2.05
N CYS A 27 -3.20 12.45 -1.21
CA CYS A 27 -4.20 11.85 -0.33
C CYS A 27 -5.39 12.81 -0.16
N PRO A 28 -6.63 12.39 -0.43
CA PRO A 28 -7.80 13.24 -0.27
C PRO A 28 -8.33 13.32 1.18
N PHE A 29 -7.89 12.43 2.07
CA PHE A 29 -8.48 12.30 3.41
C PHE A 29 -7.99 13.34 4.42
N HIS A 30 -6.71 13.73 4.38
CA HIS A 30 -6.11 14.70 5.30
C HIS A 30 -6.42 14.40 6.78
N CYS A 31 -6.24 13.16 7.22
CA CYS A 31 -6.55 12.73 8.59
C CYS A 31 -5.76 13.54 9.62
N LYS A 32 -6.45 14.10 10.62
CA LYS A 32 -5.80 14.87 11.69
C LYS A 32 -4.75 14.05 12.43
N GLY A 33 -3.50 14.55 12.48
CA GLY A 33 -2.38 13.87 13.13
C GLY A 33 -1.83 12.68 12.32
N CYS A 34 -2.06 12.65 11.02
CA CYS A 34 -1.48 11.68 10.10
C CYS A 34 0.05 11.65 10.25
N PHE A 35 0.65 10.46 10.17
CA PHE A 35 2.11 10.32 10.21
C PHE A 35 2.80 10.82 8.94
N ASN A 36 2.05 10.96 7.83
CA ASN A 36 2.58 11.20 6.50
C ASN A 36 1.94 12.43 5.84
N GLU A 37 1.80 13.54 6.57
CA GLU A 37 1.16 14.77 6.06
C GLU A 37 1.86 15.31 4.80
N ASP A 38 3.17 15.10 4.67
CA ASP A 38 3.96 15.51 3.50
C ASP A 38 3.51 14.80 2.19
N THR A 39 2.80 13.70 2.31
CA THR A 39 2.27 12.95 1.16
C THR A 39 0.87 13.41 0.70
N TRP A 40 0.23 14.37 1.38
CA TRP A 40 -1.13 14.81 1.03
C TRP A 40 -1.22 15.58 -0.31
N PRO A 41 -0.32 16.55 -0.60
CA PRO A 41 -0.44 17.34 -1.82
C PRO A 41 -0.20 16.47 -3.07
N PHE A 42 -1.15 16.43 -4.00
CA PHE A 42 -0.97 15.73 -5.28
C PHE A 42 0.14 16.30 -6.14
N SER A 43 0.50 17.57 -5.95
CA SER A 43 1.62 18.24 -6.64
C SER A 43 2.98 18.02 -5.97
N GLY A 44 3.02 17.37 -4.80
CA GLY A 44 4.23 17.09 -4.04
C GLY A 44 5.05 15.92 -4.59
N GLY A 45 6.01 15.45 -3.79
CA GLY A 45 6.83 14.29 -4.12
C GLY A 45 7.74 14.49 -5.34
N LYS A 46 8.06 13.38 -6.00
CA LYS A 46 8.96 13.31 -7.15
C LYS A 46 8.19 12.87 -8.39
N GLU A 47 8.69 13.20 -9.56
CA GLU A 47 8.19 12.63 -10.82
C GLU A 47 8.53 11.13 -10.88
N LEU A 48 7.55 10.33 -11.29
CA LEU A 48 7.74 8.90 -11.46
C LEU A 48 8.64 8.67 -12.70
N PRO A 49 9.81 8.01 -12.55
CA PRO A 49 10.67 7.71 -13.70
C PRO A 49 10.00 6.71 -14.65
N GLU A 50 10.31 6.81 -15.94
CA GLU A 50 9.69 5.91 -16.95
C GLU A 50 9.96 4.43 -16.68
N ASN A 51 11.14 4.10 -16.15
CA ASN A 51 11.55 2.75 -15.80
C ASN A 51 11.24 2.36 -14.34
N TYR A 52 10.20 2.93 -13.73
CA TYR A 52 9.86 2.70 -12.31
C TYR A 52 9.62 1.23 -11.96
N LEU A 53 9.08 0.43 -12.87
CA LEU A 53 8.89 -1.00 -12.63
C LEU A 53 10.23 -1.75 -12.52
N GLU A 54 11.20 -1.42 -13.37
CA GLU A 54 12.56 -1.98 -13.30
C GLU A 54 13.25 -1.60 -11.99
N ILE A 55 13.09 -0.34 -11.56
CA ILE A 55 13.65 0.14 -10.27
C ILE A 55 13.02 -0.63 -9.09
N ILE A 56 11.71 -0.89 -9.12
CA ILE A 56 11.03 -1.71 -8.10
C ILE A 56 11.58 -3.14 -8.11
N ASP A 57 11.74 -3.75 -9.28
CA ASP A 57 12.27 -5.11 -9.42
C ASP A 57 13.68 -5.25 -8.86
N GLU A 58 14.56 -4.30 -9.20
CA GLU A 58 15.91 -4.25 -8.67
C GLU A 58 15.93 -4.09 -7.15
N ALA A 59 15.07 -3.25 -6.60
CA ALA A 59 14.94 -3.06 -5.16
C ALA A 59 14.48 -4.34 -4.45
N ILE A 60 13.50 -5.06 -5.01
CA ILE A 60 12.98 -6.32 -4.43
C ILE A 60 14.05 -7.41 -4.39
N THR A 61 14.95 -7.47 -5.39
CA THR A 61 15.96 -8.52 -5.52
C THR A 61 17.37 -8.09 -5.14
N LYS A 62 17.54 -6.90 -4.63
CA LYS A 62 18.83 -6.29 -4.35
C LYS A 62 19.72 -7.19 -3.48
N ASN A 63 20.97 -7.34 -3.88
CA ASN A 63 21.99 -8.18 -3.22
C ASN A 63 21.58 -9.66 -3.08
N GLY A 64 20.75 -10.17 -3.97
CA GLY A 64 20.27 -11.57 -3.95
C GLY A 64 19.29 -11.88 -2.82
N ILE A 65 18.77 -10.86 -2.13
CA ILE A 65 17.77 -11.00 -1.06
C ILE A 65 16.41 -10.66 -1.62
N LEU A 66 15.50 -11.62 -1.62
CA LEU A 66 14.12 -11.41 -2.05
C LEU A 66 13.33 -10.72 -0.92
N ARG A 67 12.79 -9.53 -1.20
CA ARG A 67 12.05 -8.70 -0.25
C ARG A 67 10.54 -8.80 -0.49
N ASN A 68 9.78 -8.64 0.58
CA ASN A 68 8.35 -8.39 0.48
C ASN A 68 8.08 -6.99 -0.13
N PHE A 69 6.83 -6.69 -0.46
CA PHE A 69 6.45 -5.42 -1.05
C PHE A 69 5.28 -4.78 -0.31
N SER A 70 5.33 -3.46 -0.18
CA SER A 70 4.29 -2.71 0.51
C SER A 70 3.95 -1.43 -0.25
N VAL A 71 2.66 -1.08 -0.32
CA VAL A 71 2.20 0.18 -0.90
C VAL A 71 1.43 0.98 0.13
N LEU A 72 1.84 2.23 0.30
CA LEU A 72 1.31 3.13 1.31
C LEU A 72 1.65 4.60 0.96
N GLY A 73 1.71 5.47 1.96
CA GLY A 73 2.15 6.86 1.82
C GLY A 73 0.98 7.81 1.85
N GLY A 74 0.63 8.43 0.72
CA GLY A 74 -0.63 9.14 0.50
C GLY A 74 -1.79 8.15 0.49
N GLU A 75 -2.60 8.18 -0.55
CA GLU A 75 -3.70 7.20 -0.69
C GLU A 75 -3.53 6.43 -2.01
N PRO A 76 -3.09 5.17 -1.96
CA PRO A 76 -2.89 4.36 -3.15
C PRO A 76 -4.17 4.12 -3.96
N LEU A 77 -5.32 4.06 -3.30
CA LEU A 77 -6.60 3.67 -3.91
C LEU A 77 -7.52 4.83 -4.26
N CYS A 78 -7.07 6.08 -4.07
CA CYS A 78 -7.82 7.23 -4.58
C CYS A 78 -7.85 7.23 -6.13
N LYS A 79 -8.80 7.95 -6.71
CA LYS A 79 -9.03 7.96 -8.17
C LYS A 79 -7.78 8.32 -8.97
N GLU A 80 -6.95 9.21 -8.43
CA GLU A 80 -5.72 9.68 -9.08
C GLU A 80 -4.58 8.66 -9.06
N ASN A 81 -4.56 7.76 -8.06
CA ASN A 81 -3.45 6.84 -7.83
C ASN A 81 -3.78 5.37 -8.15
N ARG A 82 -5.06 4.96 -8.15
CA ARG A 82 -5.47 3.54 -8.23
C ARG A 82 -5.02 2.83 -9.50
N GLU A 83 -4.93 3.53 -10.62
CA GLU A 83 -4.41 2.95 -11.86
C GLU A 83 -2.93 2.59 -11.71
N LEU A 84 -2.12 3.49 -11.18
CA LEU A 84 -0.70 3.22 -10.91
C LEU A 84 -0.54 2.09 -9.89
N ALA A 85 -1.37 2.06 -8.84
CA ALA A 85 -1.35 1.00 -7.85
C ALA A 85 -1.67 -0.37 -8.48
N ALA A 86 -2.68 -0.44 -9.35
CA ALA A 86 -3.04 -1.65 -10.08
C ALA A 86 -1.88 -2.14 -10.96
N ILE A 87 -1.27 -1.26 -11.76
CA ILE A 87 -0.14 -1.59 -12.63
C ILE A 87 1.04 -2.15 -11.82
N ILE A 88 1.45 -1.45 -10.73
CA ILE A 88 2.57 -1.87 -9.90
C ILE A 88 2.28 -3.23 -9.25
N LEU A 89 1.11 -3.40 -8.63
CA LEU A 89 0.80 -4.60 -7.86
C LEU A 89 0.61 -5.83 -8.75
N GLU A 90 0.00 -5.69 -9.91
CA GLU A 90 -0.10 -6.77 -10.89
C GLU A 90 1.29 -7.17 -11.42
N HIS A 91 2.15 -6.21 -11.75
CA HIS A 91 3.52 -6.47 -12.17
C HIS A 91 4.32 -7.20 -11.09
N VAL A 92 4.31 -6.68 -9.87
CA VAL A 92 5.06 -7.26 -8.73
C VAL A 92 4.56 -8.67 -8.43
N ARG A 93 3.24 -8.91 -8.38
CA ARG A 93 2.68 -10.24 -8.13
C ARG A 93 3.03 -11.23 -9.25
N THR A 94 2.97 -10.79 -10.50
CA THR A 94 3.31 -11.64 -11.64
C THR A 94 4.78 -12.04 -11.63
N LYS A 95 5.67 -11.11 -11.33
CA LYS A 95 7.12 -11.35 -11.35
C LYS A 95 7.65 -12.03 -10.09
N PHE A 96 7.04 -11.75 -8.94
CA PHE A 96 7.45 -12.27 -7.63
C PHE A 96 6.27 -12.94 -6.90
N PRO A 97 5.80 -14.12 -7.37
CA PRO A 97 4.55 -14.73 -6.88
C PRO A 97 4.61 -15.20 -5.42
N THR A 98 5.80 -15.32 -4.82
CA THR A 98 5.99 -15.88 -3.48
C THR A 98 6.15 -14.85 -2.37
N ILE A 99 6.33 -13.56 -2.70
CA ILE A 99 6.49 -12.52 -1.69
C ILE A 99 5.13 -12.09 -1.11
N ASN A 100 5.15 -11.59 0.14
CA ASN A 100 3.97 -10.96 0.73
C ASN A 100 3.83 -9.52 0.20
N ILE A 101 2.60 -9.15 -0.13
CA ILE A 101 2.25 -7.81 -0.60
C ILE A 101 1.19 -7.20 0.32
N ILE A 102 1.48 -6.00 0.84
CA ILE A 102 0.60 -5.27 1.76
C ILE A 102 0.21 -3.94 1.13
N CYS A 103 -1.06 -3.57 1.28
CA CYS A 103 -1.58 -2.25 0.89
C CYS A 103 -2.26 -1.59 2.09
N TRP A 104 -1.97 -0.30 2.33
CA TRP A 104 -2.71 0.54 3.27
C TRP A 104 -3.64 1.48 2.51
N THR A 105 -4.84 1.67 3.03
CA THR A 105 -5.82 2.61 2.49
C THR A 105 -6.67 3.25 3.59
N GLY A 106 -7.08 4.47 3.39
CA GLY A 106 -8.07 5.14 4.23
C GLY A 106 -9.52 4.76 3.89
N TYR A 107 -9.76 4.11 2.76
CA TYR A 107 -11.08 3.57 2.40
C TYR A 107 -11.43 2.36 3.25
N ILE A 108 -12.71 2.01 3.27
CA ILE A 108 -13.23 0.78 3.89
C ILE A 108 -13.37 -0.28 2.79
N TYR A 109 -12.97 -1.51 3.09
CA TYR A 109 -12.95 -2.62 2.12
C TYR A 109 -14.30 -2.84 1.41
N GLU A 110 -15.39 -2.81 2.16
CA GLU A 110 -16.74 -2.99 1.62
C GLU A 110 -17.15 -1.84 0.67
N GLU A 111 -16.68 -0.61 0.93
CA GLU A 111 -16.89 0.54 0.05
C GLU A 111 -16.11 0.38 -1.26
N LEU A 112 -14.85 -0.07 -1.17
CA LEU A 112 -14.04 -0.36 -2.35
C LEU A 112 -14.67 -1.44 -3.24
N LEU A 113 -15.23 -2.50 -2.64
CA LEU A 113 -15.96 -3.52 -3.39
C LEU A 113 -17.21 -2.97 -4.07
N ALA A 114 -17.92 -2.07 -3.41
CA ALA A 114 -19.16 -1.48 -3.94
C ALA A 114 -18.91 -0.53 -5.14
N GLU A 115 -17.70 0.04 -5.27
CA GLU A 115 -17.33 0.86 -6.44
C GLU A 115 -17.29 0.05 -7.74
N ASN A 116 -17.04 -1.25 -7.67
CA ASN A 116 -16.89 -2.15 -8.83
C ASN A 116 -15.89 -1.60 -9.87
N ASP A 117 -14.81 -1.02 -9.41
CA ASP A 117 -13.74 -0.42 -10.23
C ASP A 117 -12.71 -1.48 -10.62
N ASP A 118 -12.35 -1.55 -11.89
CA ASP A 118 -11.42 -2.57 -12.41
C ASP A 118 -10.03 -2.47 -11.76
N ASN A 119 -9.51 -1.25 -11.53
CA ASN A 119 -8.21 -1.06 -10.89
C ASN A 119 -8.25 -1.53 -9.43
N ILE A 120 -9.32 -1.24 -8.69
CA ILE A 120 -9.51 -1.75 -7.34
C ILE A 120 -9.55 -3.28 -7.33
N ASN A 121 -10.28 -3.88 -8.26
CA ASN A 121 -10.35 -5.35 -8.38
C ASN A 121 -8.98 -5.96 -8.69
N ILE A 122 -8.17 -5.34 -9.55
CA ILE A 122 -6.79 -5.75 -9.81
C ILE A 122 -5.93 -5.66 -8.54
N VAL A 123 -5.99 -4.54 -7.82
CA VAL A 123 -5.26 -4.36 -6.55
C VAL A 123 -5.62 -5.47 -5.56
N LEU A 124 -6.91 -5.67 -5.27
CA LEU A 124 -7.38 -6.66 -4.29
C LEU A 124 -7.04 -8.10 -4.69
N SER A 125 -6.91 -8.37 -5.99
CA SER A 125 -6.52 -9.69 -6.50
C SER A 125 -5.02 -9.99 -6.36
N ASN A 126 -4.20 -8.97 -6.16
CA ASN A 126 -2.73 -9.09 -6.16
C ASN A 126 -2.06 -8.85 -4.80
N ILE A 127 -2.82 -8.52 -3.76
CA ILE A 127 -2.32 -8.33 -2.41
C ILE A 127 -2.62 -9.51 -1.49
N ASP A 128 -1.86 -9.66 -0.41
CA ASP A 128 -2.09 -10.64 0.65
C ASP A 128 -2.76 -9.99 1.86
N ILE A 129 -2.51 -8.70 2.07
CA ILE A 129 -3.04 -7.94 3.21
C ILE A 129 -3.48 -6.55 2.75
N LEU A 130 -4.67 -6.15 3.17
CA LEU A 130 -5.15 -4.78 3.15
C LEU A 130 -5.29 -4.28 4.58
N VAL A 131 -4.68 -3.14 4.89
CA VAL A 131 -4.96 -2.40 6.12
C VAL A 131 -5.90 -1.27 5.75
N ASP A 132 -7.14 -1.32 6.22
CA ASP A 132 -8.20 -0.41 5.81
C ASP A 132 -8.63 0.56 6.91
N GLY A 133 -9.24 1.67 6.49
CA GLY A 133 -9.80 2.69 7.36
C GLY A 133 -8.88 3.87 7.63
N GLN A 134 -9.49 5.05 7.73
CA GLN A 134 -8.78 6.30 8.01
C GLN A 134 -8.14 6.27 9.40
N PHE A 135 -6.98 6.91 9.53
CA PHE A 135 -6.38 7.15 10.83
C PHE A 135 -7.24 8.10 11.68
N VAL A 136 -7.52 7.71 12.91
CA VAL A 136 -8.29 8.49 13.88
C VAL A 136 -7.41 8.80 15.09
N LEU A 137 -7.05 10.08 15.27
CA LEU A 137 -6.11 10.52 16.30
C LEU A 137 -6.54 10.11 17.73
N GLU A 138 -7.83 10.21 18.03
CA GLU A 138 -8.42 9.84 19.32
C GLU A 138 -8.35 8.33 19.61
N ARG A 139 -8.09 7.52 18.56
CA ARG A 139 -7.92 6.08 18.62
C ARG A 139 -6.50 5.61 18.33
N LYS A 140 -5.55 6.57 18.31
CA LYS A 140 -4.12 6.28 18.07
C LYS A 140 -3.62 5.22 19.04
N ASN A 141 -3.00 4.17 18.51
CA ASN A 141 -2.38 3.13 19.31
C ASN A 141 -1.17 2.55 18.55
N VAL A 142 0.02 2.96 18.92
CA VAL A 142 1.30 2.58 18.28
C VAL A 142 1.75 1.15 18.64
N THR A 143 1.05 0.46 19.52
CA THR A 143 1.34 -0.95 19.86
C THR A 143 0.64 -1.93 18.92
N LEU A 144 -0.30 -1.46 18.11
CA LEU A 144 -1.02 -2.29 17.15
C LEU A 144 -0.13 -2.64 15.97
N LYS A 145 -0.16 -3.90 15.57
CA LYS A 145 0.55 -4.37 14.39
C LYS A 145 -0.06 -3.75 13.12
N LEU A 146 0.79 -3.14 12.29
CA LEU A 146 0.44 -2.57 10.98
C LEU A 146 -0.61 -1.44 10.99
N ARG A 147 -1.12 -1.04 12.12
CA ARG A 147 -2.21 -0.07 12.28
C ARG A 147 -1.76 1.11 13.12
N GLY A 148 -2.18 2.31 12.75
CA GLY A 148 -1.91 3.53 13.51
C GLY A 148 -2.99 3.84 14.56
N SER A 149 -4.22 3.35 14.36
CA SER A 149 -5.38 3.58 15.25
C SER A 149 -6.28 2.35 15.33
N SER A 150 -6.98 2.19 16.47
CA SER A 150 -7.74 0.98 16.78
C SER A 150 -9.02 0.77 15.97
N ASN A 151 -9.41 1.73 15.15
CA ASN A 151 -10.52 1.57 14.21
C ASN A 151 -10.11 0.94 12.88
N GLN A 152 -8.81 0.89 12.59
CA GLN A 152 -8.31 0.26 11.36
C GLN A 152 -8.35 -1.26 11.49
N ARG A 153 -8.55 -1.95 10.37
CA ARG A 153 -8.67 -3.41 10.33
C ARG A 153 -7.57 -4.00 9.46
N ILE A 154 -7.27 -5.27 9.64
CA ILE A 154 -6.37 -6.04 8.79
C ILE A 154 -7.20 -7.10 8.07
N ILE A 155 -7.22 -7.03 6.75
CA ILE A 155 -7.97 -7.95 5.88
C ILE A 155 -6.96 -8.82 5.15
N TYR A 156 -7.13 -10.12 5.28
CA TYR A 156 -6.23 -11.11 4.69
C TYR A 156 -6.84 -11.70 3.43
N PHE A 157 -6.00 -11.88 2.42
CA PHE A 157 -6.33 -12.54 1.16
C PHE A 157 -5.44 -13.75 0.94
N ARG A 158 -5.92 -14.69 0.13
CA ARG A 158 -5.14 -15.81 -0.38
C ARG A 158 -5.50 -16.04 -1.84
N ASN A 159 -4.49 -15.95 -2.73
CA ASN A 159 -4.69 -16.10 -4.17
C ASN A 159 -5.81 -15.19 -4.69
N GLY A 160 -5.80 -13.92 -4.31
CA GLY A 160 -6.80 -12.93 -4.70
C GLY A 160 -8.20 -13.11 -4.10
N LYS A 161 -8.37 -14.01 -3.13
CA LYS A 161 -9.65 -14.25 -2.48
C LYS A 161 -9.63 -13.85 -1.02
N PHE A 162 -10.70 -13.20 -0.59
CA PHE A 162 -10.91 -12.87 0.82
C PHE A 162 -10.77 -14.12 1.72
N LEU A 163 -10.05 -13.97 2.82
CA LEU A 163 -9.83 -15.03 3.80
C LEU A 163 -10.46 -14.69 5.15
N LYS A 164 -10.12 -13.56 5.74
CA LYS A 164 -10.61 -13.11 7.06
C LYS A 164 -10.35 -11.64 7.31
N ILE A 165 -11.03 -11.08 8.30
CA ILE A 165 -10.77 -9.75 8.88
C ILE A 165 -10.28 -9.92 10.31
N GLU A 166 -9.32 -9.10 10.71
CA GLU A 166 -8.84 -8.91 12.08
C GLU A 166 -9.09 -7.45 12.49
N GLU A 167 -9.88 -7.25 13.54
CA GLU A 167 -10.21 -5.94 14.11
C GLU A 167 -9.28 -5.57 15.26
#